data_1711ee762fed24a5c8daa98d8008cfec
#
_entry.id   1711ee762fed24a5c8daa98d8008cfec
#
_cell.length_a   1.000
_cell.length_b   1.000
_cell.length_c   1.000
_cell.angle_alpha   90.00
_cell.angle_beta   90.00
_cell.angle_gamma   90.00
#
_symmetry.space_group_name_H-M   'P 1'
#
loop_
_entity.id
_entity.type
_entity.pdbx_description
1 polymer ?
#
loop_
_entity_poly.entity_id
_entity_poly.type
_entity_poly.pdbx_seq_one_letter_code
_entity_poly.pdbx_strand_id
1 'polypeptide(L)'
;MKRSEINNIICENKRLCNEARFYLPIWADWTPEDWAAKGKECAEIKDNCLGWDITDFGSGDFAKVGLSLFTMRNGNPALDHKPYCEKIMMIRDGQIT
;
A
#
# COMPACT_ATOMS: atom_id res chain seq x y z
N MET A 1 -13.35 5.08 6.64
CA MET A 1 -12.18 5.34 7.53
C MET A 1 -11.74 6.79 7.38
N LYS A 2 -11.35 7.40 8.50
CA LYS A 2 -10.81 8.76 8.46
C LYS A 2 -9.37 8.76 7.93
N ARG A 3 -8.98 9.86 7.30
CA ARG A 3 -7.60 10.01 6.78
C ARG A 3 -6.55 9.85 7.87
N SER A 4 -6.81 10.40 9.07
CA SER A 4 -5.89 10.26 10.20
C SER A 4 -5.71 8.81 10.63
N GLU A 5 -6.76 8.01 10.61
CA GLU A 5 -6.70 6.58 10.91
C GLU A 5 -5.87 5.84 9.86
N ILE A 6 -6.09 6.13 8.58
CA ILE A 6 -5.31 5.55 7.48
C ILE A 6 -3.83 5.89 7.63
N ASN A 7 -3.50 7.15 7.92
CA ASN A 7 -2.12 7.57 8.12
C ASN A 7 -1.45 6.84 9.30
N ASN A 8 -2.18 6.63 10.39
CA ASN A 8 -1.67 5.88 11.55
C ASN A 8 -1.39 4.42 11.19
N ILE A 9 -2.28 3.80 10.42
CA ILE A 9 -2.08 2.42 9.93
C ILE A 9 -0.84 2.35 9.05
N ILE A 10 -0.66 3.28 8.15
CA ILE A 10 0.53 3.34 7.28
C ILE A 10 1.80 3.46 8.12
N CYS A 11 1.83 4.37 9.10
CA CYS A 11 2.99 4.53 9.99
C CYS A 11 3.31 3.23 10.74
N GLU A 12 2.30 2.56 11.27
CA GLU A 12 2.47 1.29 11.96
C GLU A 12 2.99 0.20 11.02
N ASN A 13 2.47 0.14 9.80
CA ASN A 13 2.92 -0.83 8.81
C ASN A 13 4.37 -0.60 8.39
N LYS A 14 4.79 0.65 8.26
CA LYS A 14 6.20 0.99 7.99
C LYS A 14 7.11 0.52 9.12
N ARG A 15 6.67 0.69 10.36
CA ARG A 15 7.40 0.20 11.53
C ARG A 15 7.56 -1.31 11.50
N LEU A 16 6.47 -2.04 11.21
CA LEU A 16 6.49 -3.49 11.10
C LEU A 16 7.43 -3.96 9.99
N CYS A 17 7.41 -3.30 8.84
CA CYS A 17 8.30 -3.62 7.73
C CYS A 17 9.77 -3.41 8.13
N ASN A 18 10.09 -2.32 8.81
CA ASN A 18 11.45 -2.04 9.26
C ASN A 18 11.93 -3.08 10.27
N GLU A 19 11.09 -3.49 11.22
CA GLU A 19 11.41 -4.52 12.19
C GLU A 19 11.68 -5.88 11.53
N ALA A 20 10.91 -6.19 10.49
CA ALA A 20 11.09 -7.42 9.71
C ALA A 20 12.24 -7.30 8.68
N ARG A 21 12.91 -6.16 8.62
CA ARG A 21 13.96 -5.85 7.62
C ARG A 21 13.46 -5.96 6.19
N PHE A 22 12.19 -5.67 5.99
CA PHE A 22 11.58 -5.56 4.67
C PHE A 22 11.50 -4.08 4.30
N TYR A 23 12.31 -3.65 3.34
CA TYR A 23 12.42 -2.24 2.96
C TYR A 23 11.47 -1.92 1.82
N LEU A 24 10.52 -1.03 2.09
CA LEU A 24 9.58 -0.55 1.09
C LEU A 24 10.32 0.39 0.11
N PRO A 25 9.81 0.51 -1.14
CA PRO A 25 10.35 1.48 -2.08
C PRO A 25 10.23 2.91 -1.54
N ILE A 26 11.11 3.80 -1.99
CA ILE A 26 11.12 5.20 -1.53
C ILE A 26 9.79 5.91 -1.76
N TRP A 27 9.08 5.58 -2.83
CA TRP A 27 7.80 6.21 -3.15
C TRP A 27 6.65 5.80 -2.19
N ALA A 28 6.87 4.84 -1.29
CA ALA A 28 5.92 4.54 -0.20
C ALA A 28 5.77 5.73 0.76
N ASP A 29 6.76 6.61 0.83
CA ASP A 29 6.79 7.78 1.69
C ASP A 29 6.44 9.09 0.97
N TRP A 30 6.15 9.05 -0.32
CA TRP A 30 5.88 10.26 -1.07
C TRP A 30 4.60 10.95 -0.61
N THR A 31 4.69 12.27 -0.47
CA THR A 31 3.56 13.16 -0.20
C THR A 31 2.84 13.51 -1.51
N PRO A 32 1.62 14.10 -1.45
CA PRO A 32 0.96 14.59 -2.66
C PRO A 32 1.85 15.55 -3.48
N GLU A 33 2.67 16.35 -2.83
CA GLU A 33 3.61 17.26 -3.48
C GLU A 33 4.69 16.50 -4.24
N ASP A 34 5.23 15.42 -3.64
CA ASP A 34 6.22 14.56 -4.30
C ASP A 34 5.64 13.94 -5.57
N TRP A 35 4.41 13.41 -5.48
CA TRP A 35 3.73 12.81 -6.63
C TRP A 35 3.51 13.82 -7.76
N ALA A 36 3.10 15.03 -7.42
CA ALA A 36 2.91 16.10 -8.41
C ALA A 36 4.22 16.48 -9.11
N ALA A 37 5.33 16.51 -8.37
CA ALA A 37 6.64 16.85 -8.90
C ALA A 37 7.19 15.80 -9.87
N LYS A 38 6.83 14.52 -9.68
CA LYS A 38 7.30 13.42 -10.54
C LYS A 38 6.58 13.35 -11.89
N GLY A 39 5.33 13.78 -11.95
CA GLY A 39 4.56 13.79 -13.19
C GLY A 39 4.52 12.43 -13.89
N LYS A 40 4.93 12.40 -15.16
CA LYS A 40 4.88 11.17 -15.99
C LYS A 40 5.91 10.12 -15.61
N GLU A 41 6.94 10.46 -14.85
CA GLU A 41 7.99 9.53 -14.42
C GLU A 41 7.44 8.39 -13.57
N CYS A 42 6.30 8.58 -12.92
CA CYS A 42 5.67 7.57 -12.07
C CYS A 42 4.40 6.97 -12.70
N ALA A 43 4.26 7.02 -14.01
CA ALA A 43 3.06 6.52 -14.69
C ALA A 43 2.80 5.04 -14.39
N GLU A 44 3.81 4.18 -14.39
CA GLU A 44 3.64 2.75 -14.08
C GLU A 44 3.04 2.53 -12.70
N ILE A 45 3.49 3.31 -11.70
CA ILE A 45 2.99 3.19 -10.33
C ILE A 45 1.49 3.49 -10.29
N LYS A 46 1.06 4.56 -10.95
CA LYS A 46 -0.34 4.98 -10.98
C LYS A 46 -1.19 4.05 -11.83
N ASP A 47 -0.71 3.73 -13.03
CA ASP A 47 -1.49 2.95 -14.00
C ASP A 47 -1.69 1.51 -13.57
N ASN A 48 -0.75 0.93 -12.84
CA ASN A 48 -0.81 -0.44 -12.36
C ASN A 48 -1.32 -0.55 -10.92
N CYS A 49 -1.83 0.52 -10.34
CA CYS A 49 -2.43 0.55 -9.01
C CYS A 49 -1.49 0.05 -7.92
N LEU A 50 -0.23 0.50 -7.95
CA LEU A 50 0.76 0.16 -6.94
C LEU A 50 0.58 1.00 -5.69
N GLY A 51 1.18 0.58 -4.58
CA GLY A 51 1.21 1.32 -3.33
C GLY A 51 0.26 0.78 -2.27
N TRP A 52 -0.13 1.65 -1.34
CA TRP A 52 -0.94 1.31 -0.20
C TRP A 52 -2.40 1.03 -0.58
N ASP A 53 -2.95 -0.04 0.01
CA ASP A 53 -4.37 -0.35 -0.04
C ASP A 53 -4.82 -0.73 1.36
N ILE A 54 -5.72 0.07 1.94
CA ILE A 54 -6.17 -0.07 3.32
C ILE A 54 -7.67 0.08 3.35
N THR A 55 -8.35 -0.92 3.91
CA THR A 55 -9.81 -0.91 4.04
C THR A 55 -10.25 -1.64 5.29
N ASP A 56 -11.36 -1.22 5.86
CA ASP A 56 -12.05 -1.96 6.94
C ASP A 56 -13.23 -2.79 6.42
N PHE A 57 -13.40 -2.87 5.10
CA PHE A 57 -14.53 -3.53 4.45
C PHE A 57 -15.90 -3.00 4.90
N GLY A 58 -15.94 -1.77 5.43
CA GLY A 58 -17.17 -1.18 5.96
C GLY A 58 -17.52 -1.62 7.39
N SER A 59 -16.64 -2.35 8.07
CA SER A 59 -16.90 -2.84 9.43
C SER A 59 -16.92 -1.74 10.49
N GLY A 60 -16.20 -0.65 10.25
CA GLY A 60 -15.98 0.39 11.26
C GLY A 60 -14.96 0.01 12.34
N ASP A 61 -14.32 -1.16 12.23
CA ASP A 61 -13.34 -1.65 13.19
C ASP A 61 -12.21 -2.38 12.45
N PHE A 62 -11.25 -1.60 11.97
CA PHE A 62 -10.12 -2.11 11.20
C PHE A 62 -9.33 -3.20 11.95
N ALA A 63 -9.19 -3.07 13.28
CA ALA A 63 -8.42 -4.02 14.05
C ALA A 63 -9.03 -5.42 14.07
N LYS A 64 -10.36 -5.50 13.95
CA LYS A 64 -11.08 -6.78 13.93
C LYS A 64 -11.29 -7.31 12.52
N VAL A 65 -11.69 -6.43 11.60
CA VAL A 65 -11.95 -6.78 10.20
C VAL A 65 -11.34 -5.71 9.31
N GLY A 66 -10.26 -6.05 8.65
CA GLY A 66 -9.56 -5.07 7.83
C GLY A 66 -8.48 -5.71 6.97
N LEU A 67 -8.02 -4.94 6.01
CA LEU A 67 -6.94 -5.31 5.11
C LEU A 67 -5.98 -4.15 4.99
N SER A 68 -4.69 -4.42 5.13
CA SER A 68 -3.67 -3.47 4.71
C SER A 68 -2.58 -4.18 3.92
N LEU A 69 -2.21 -3.61 2.80
CA LEU A 69 -1.17 -4.16 1.96
C LEU A 69 -0.45 -3.05 1.21
N PHE A 70 0.73 -3.39 0.71
CA PHE A 70 1.48 -2.55 -0.20
C PHE A 70 1.79 -3.35 -1.45
N THR A 71 1.36 -2.87 -2.60
CA THR A 71 1.62 -3.52 -3.89
C THR A 71 2.88 -2.92 -4.50
N MET A 72 3.89 -3.76 -4.67
CA MET A 72 5.18 -3.37 -5.24
C MET A 72 5.22 -3.54 -6.75
N ARG A 73 4.56 -4.58 -7.24
CA ARG A 73 4.47 -4.91 -8.67
C ARG A 73 3.10 -5.47 -8.97
N ASN A 74 2.57 -5.05 -10.10
CA ASN A 74 1.28 -5.55 -10.57
C ASN A 74 1.29 -5.50 -12.09
N GLY A 75 1.19 -6.66 -12.73
CA GLY A 75 1.18 -6.75 -14.18
C GLY A 75 -0.11 -6.19 -14.77
N ASN A 76 0.04 -5.53 -15.91
CA ASN A 76 -1.09 -5.06 -16.70
C ASN A 76 -0.84 -5.46 -18.16
N PRO A 77 -1.49 -6.54 -18.65
CA PRO A 77 -1.24 -7.05 -20.01
C PRO A 77 -1.49 -6.03 -21.12
N ALA A 78 -2.28 -4.98 -20.84
CA ALA A 78 -2.55 -3.91 -21.81
C ALA A 78 -1.40 -2.90 -21.88
N LEU A 79 -0.58 -2.75 -20.83
CA LEU A 79 0.47 -1.74 -20.71
C LEU A 79 1.87 -2.34 -20.65
N ASP A 80 2.00 -3.55 -20.10
CA ASP A 80 3.27 -4.25 -19.94
C ASP A 80 3.07 -5.75 -20.08
N HIS A 81 4.14 -6.53 -19.96
CA HIS A 81 4.11 -7.98 -20.14
C HIS A 81 4.34 -8.76 -18.85
N LYS A 82 4.16 -8.14 -17.68
CA LYS A 82 4.32 -8.81 -16.40
C LYS A 82 3.07 -9.64 -16.08
N PRO A 83 3.13 -10.97 -16.07
CA PRO A 83 1.96 -11.80 -15.75
C PRO A 83 1.83 -12.11 -14.25
N TYR A 84 2.34 -11.25 -13.36
CA TYR A 84 2.39 -11.49 -11.93
C TYR A 84 2.19 -10.20 -11.14
N CYS A 85 1.86 -10.36 -9.86
CA CYS A 85 1.89 -9.26 -8.90
C CYS A 85 2.73 -9.64 -7.69
N GLU A 86 3.23 -8.63 -6.97
CA GLU A 86 3.98 -8.79 -5.74
C GLU A 86 3.45 -7.79 -4.72
N LYS A 87 2.97 -8.31 -3.59
CA LYS A 87 2.35 -7.51 -2.53
C LYS A 87 2.89 -7.98 -1.18
N ILE A 88 2.98 -7.05 -0.23
CA ILE A 88 3.17 -7.39 1.17
C ILE A 88 1.90 -7.06 1.93
N MET A 89 1.37 -8.03 2.67
CA MET A 89 0.20 -7.85 3.52
C MET A 89 0.64 -7.78 4.97
N MET A 90 0.10 -6.83 5.72
CA MET A 90 0.32 -6.69 7.14
C MET A 90 -0.97 -7.09 7.86
N ILE A 91 -0.94 -8.23 8.54
CA ILE A 91 -2.09 -8.78 9.26
C ILE A 91 -1.75 -8.81 10.74
N ARG A 92 -2.64 -8.32 11.57
CA ARG A 92 -2.47 -8.28 13.03
C ARG A 92 -3.14 -9.48 13.67
N ASP A 93 -2.70 -9.82 14.87
CA ASP A 93 -3.31 -10.90 15.64
C ASP A 93 -4.81 -10.65 15.82
N GLY A 94 -5.61 -11.67 15.50
CA GLY A 94 -7.06 -11.59 15.63
C GLY A 94 -7.77 -10.80 14.53
N GLN A 95 -7.04 -10.23 13.59
CA GLN A 95 -7.66 -9.50 12.48
C GLN A 95 -8.13 -10.48 11.39
N ILE A 96 -9.37 -10.28 10.95
CA ILE A 96 -9.94 -11.01 9.81
C ILE A 96 -9.76 -10.17 8.55
N THR A 97 -9.24 -10.77 7.53
CA THR A 97 -9.01 -10.08 6.27
C THR A 97 -9.46 -10.94 5.09
#